data_a2bde84c7e7300b06c37ad74b0355bb5
#
_entry.id   a2bde84c7e7300b06c37ad74b0355bb5
#
_cell.length_a   1.000
_cell.length_b   1.000
_cell.length_c   1.000
_cell.angle_alpha   90.00
_cell.angle_beta   90.00
_cell.angle_gamma   90.00
#
_symmetry.space_group_name_H-M   'P 1'
#
loop_
_entity.id
_entity.type
_entity.pdbx_description
1 polymer ?
#
loop_
_entity_poly.entity_id
_entity_poly.type
_entity_poly.pdbx_seq_one_letter_code
_entity_poly.pdbx_strand_id
1 'polypeptide(L)' 'MPQFDPELIEVMKKVLEDIMTRVPLEHSTPAAKAYFVECILKAAAQGKTNYDALIVAAADQIEVFVALFS' A
#
# COMPACT_ATOMS: atom_id res chain seq x y z
N MET A 1 -16.90 7.04 -12.03
CA MET A 1 -15.70 7.11 -11.23
C MET A 1 -15.90 6.37 -9.92
N PRO A 2 -15.06 5.40 -9.58
CA PRO A 2 -15.23 4.74 -8.30
C PRO A 2 -14.99 5.73 -7.17
N GLN A 3 -15.95 5.82 -6.28
CA GLN A 3 -15.82 6.64 -5.09
C GLN A 3 -15.51 5.71 -3.92
N PHE A 4 -14.44 6.00 -3.24
CA PHE A 4 -14.11 5.25 -2.05
C PHE A 4 -14.83 5.86 -0.84
N ASP A 5 -15.40 4.99 -0.01
CA ASP A 5 -16.00 5.37 1.24
C ASP A 5 -14.96 6.08 2.12
N PRO A 6 -15.34 7.14 2.86
CA PRO A 6 -14.40 7.78 3.79
C PRO A 6 -13.76 6.82 4.79
N GLU A 7 -14.50 5.82 5.26
CA GLU A 7 -13.93 4.80 6.14
C GLU A 7 -12.85 3.99 5.44
N LEU A 8 -13.09 3.65 4.18
CA LEU A 8 -12.10 2.93 3.39
C LEU A 8 -10.85 3.78 3.18
N ILE A 9 -11.01 5.07 2.93
CA ILE A 9 -9.87 5.97 2.77
C ILE A 9 -9.02 5.99 4.05
N GLU A 10 -9.64 6.02 5.22
CA GLU A 10 -8.92 5.96 6.49
C GLU A 10 -8.16 4.65 6.66
N VAL A 11 -8.80 3.54 6.29
CA VAL A 11 -8.14 2.22 6.31
C VAL A 11 -6.94 2.22 5.36
N MET A 12 -7.10 2.76 4.16
CA MET A 12 -6.03 2.82 3.16
C MET A 12 -4.85 3.64 3.65
N LYS A 13 -5.11 4.77 4.30
CA LYS A 13 -4.06 5.61 4.89
C LYS A 13 -3.29 4.85 5.96
N LYS A 14 -4.00 4.13 6.83
CA LYS A 14 -3.38 3.35 7.89
C LYS A 14 -2.53 2.23 7.32
N VAL A 15 -3.03 1.55 6.29
CA VAL A 15 -2.27 0.50 5.60
C VAL A 15 -0.98 1.09 5.03
N LEU A 16 -1.07 2.26 4.39
CA LEU A 16 0.11 2.91 3.84
C LEU A 16 1.14 3.22 4.93
N GLU A 17 0.71 3.80 6.05
CA GLU A 17 1.61 4.10 7.16
C GLU A 17 2.30 2.84 7.66
N ASP A 18 1.53 1.76 7.87
CA ASP A 18 2.08 0.50 8.36
C ASP A 18 3.05 -0.12 7.35
N ILE A 19 2.73 -0.07 6.08
CA ILE A 19 3.62 -0.59 5.03
C ILE A 19 4.92 0.20 5.00
N MET A 20 4.85 1.52 5.10
CA MET A 20 6.07 2.34 5.07
C MET A 20 6.98 2.07 6.26
N THR A 21 6.45 1.61 7.39
CA THR A 21 7.29 1.20 8.53
C THR A 21 7.98 -0.14 8.28
N ARG A 22 7.46 -0.96 7.38
CA ARG A 22 8.02 -2.27 7.03
C ARG A 22 9.04 -2.19 5.89
N VAL A 23 8.99 -1.13 5.10
CA VAL A 23 9.95 -0.92 4.01
C VAL A 23 11.31 -0.58 4.64
N PRO A 24 12.42 -1.23 4.18
CA PRO A 24 13.74 -0.88 4.68
C PRO A 24 14.00 0.61 4.56
N LEU A 25 14.64 1.19 5.55
CA LEU A 25 14.86 2.63 5.64
C LEU A 25 15.54 3.19 4.37
N GLU A 26 16.47 2.45 3.81
CA GLU A 26 17.19 2.85 2.60
C GLU A 26 16.28 2.91 1.37
N HIS A 27 15.12 2.23 1.42
CA HIS A 27 14.14 2.24 0.34
C HIS A 27 12.89 3.05 0.70
N SER A 28 12.85 3.66 1.87
CA SER A 28 11.70 4.45 2.33
C SER A 28 11.78 5.86 1.75
N THR A 29 11.41 5.99 0.49
CA THR A 29 11.51 7.22 -0.29
C THR A 29 10.12 7.68 -0.74
N PRO A 30 9.98 8.92 -1.22
CA PRO A 30 8.71 9.35 -1.82
C PRO A 30 8.28 8.47 -3.00
N ALA A 31 9.23 7.95 -3.78
CA ALA A 31 8.92 7.03 -4.87
C ALA A 31 8.33 5.73 -4.33
N ALA A 32 8.85 5.20 -3.23
CA ALA A 32 8.31 4.01 -2.59
C ALA A 32 6.89 4.27 -2.10
N LYS A 33 6.66 5.40 -1.48
CA LYS A 33 5.32 5.77 -1.01
C LYS A 33 4.32 5.80 -2.17
N ALA A 34 4.69 6.42 -3.28
CA ALA A 34 3.83 6.48 -4.47
C ALA A 34 3.54 5.07 -5.01
N TYR A 35 4.55 4.22 -5.04
CA TYR A 35 4.39 2.84 -5.49
C TYR A 35 3.36 2.09 -4.64
N PHE A 36 3.48 2.18 -3.32
CA PHE A 36 2.57 1.47 -2.43
C PHE A 36 1.17 2.08 -2.40
N VAL A 37 1.05 3.39 -2.58
CA VAL A 37 -0.27 4.02 -2.76
C VAL A 37 -0.99 3.39 -3.95
N GLU A 38 -0.30 3.22 -5.08
CA GLU A 38 -0.90 2.57 -6.24
C GLU A 38 -1.29 1.14 -5.97
N CYS A 39 -0.44 0.38 -5.27
CA CYS A 39 -0.77 -1.00 -4.92
C CYS A 39 -2.04 -1.08 -4.08
N ILE A 40 -2.17 -0.19 -3.11
CA ILE A 40 -3.34 -0.14 -2.23
C ILE A 40 -4.59 0.26 -3.03
N LEU A 41 -4.47 1.25 -3.89
CA LEU A 41 -5.59 1.68 -4.73
C LEU A 41 -6.08 0.57 -5.66
N LYS A 42 -5.16 -0.14 -6.28
CA LYS A 42 -5.51 -1.28 -7.14
C LYS A 42 -6.20 -2.38 -6.36
N ALA A 43 -5.69 -2.70 -5.18
CA ALA A 43 -6.29 -3.73 -4.34
C ALA A 43 -7.70 -3.33 -3.91
N ALA A 44 -7.89 -2.07 -3.52
CA ALA A 44 -9.22 -1.57 -3.14
C ALA A 44 -10.19 -1.63 -4.33
N ALA A 45 -9.72 -1.29 -5.52
CA ALA A 45 -10.53 -1.36 -6.74
C ALA A 45 -10.92 -2.80 -7.09
N GLN A 46 -10.15 -3.78 -6.64
CA GLN A 46 -10.44 -5.20 -6.82
C GLN A 46 -11.38 -5.76 -5.75
N GLY A 47 -11.86 -4.92 -4.84
CA GLY A 47 -12.79 -5.32 -3.81
C GLY A 47 -12.16 -5.60 -2.44
N LYS A 48 -10.87 -5.41 -2.29
CA LYS A 48 -10.19 -5.57 -1.00
C LYS A 48 -10.39 -4.29 -0.20
N THR A 49 -11.36 -4.33 0.73
CA THR A 49 -11.81 -3.13 1.41
C THR A 49 -11.57 -3.14 2.91
N ASN A 50 -10.95 -4.19 3.45
CA ASN A 50 -10.60 -4.23 4.86
C ASN A 50 -9.08 -4.14 5.05
N TYR A 51 -8.68 -3.77 6.25
CA TYR A 51 -7.27 -3.58 6.59
C TYR A 51 -6.43 -4.83 6.28
N ASP A 52 -6.90 -6.00 6.73
CA ASP A 52 -6.12 -7.23 6.57
C ASP A 52 -5.87 -7.58 5.10
N ALA A 53 -6.89 -7.44 4.27
CA ALA A 53 -6.73 -7.73 2.84
C ALA A 53 -5.79 -6.74 2.17
N LEU A 54 -5.91 -5.48 2.52
CA LEU A 54 -5.06 -4.42 1.94
C LEU A 54 -3.61 -4.54 2.40
N ILE A 55 -3.39 -4.83 3.68
CA ILE A 55 -2.03 -4.93 4.21
C ILE A 55 -1.29 -6.12 3.59
N VAL A 56 -1.98 -7.25 3.40
CA VAL A 56 -1.39 -8.43 2.74
C VAL A 56 -1.02 -8.10 1.31
N ALA A 57 -1.93 -7.47 0.57
CA ALA A 57 -1.68 -7.10 -0.83
C ALA A 57 -0.48 -6.17 -0.97
N ALA A 58 -0.37 -5.17 -0.08
CA ALA A 58 0.75 -4.24 -0.11
C ALA A 58 2.05 -4.87 0.39
N ALA A 59 1.98 -5.70 1.43
CA ALA A 59 3.15 -6.35 1.99
C ALA A 59 3.81 -7.29 0.97
N ASP A 60 3.02 -7.96 0.14
CA ASP A 60 3.55 -8.82 -0.93
C ASP A 60 4.40 -8.04 -1.92
N GLN A 61 4.17 -6.75 -2.05
CA GLN A 61 4.90 -5.89 -2.98
C GLN A 61 6.20 -5.34 -2.41
N ILE A 62 6.45 -5.50 -1.11
CA ILE A 62 7.68 -4.99 -0.51
C ILE A 62 8.90 -5.67 -1.10
N GLU A 63 8.88 -7.01 -1.19
CA GLU A 63 9.99 -7.75 -1.77
C GLU A 63 10.20 -7.40 -3.24
N VAL A 64 9.11 -7.26 -3.98
CA VAL A 64 9.17 -6.86 -5.40
C VAL A 64 9.82 -5.48 -5.53
N PHE A 65 9.38 -4.54 -4.72
CA PHE A 65 9.92 -3.18 -4.76
C PHE A 65 11.41 -3.16 -4.42
N VAL A 66 11.80 -3.83 -3.35
CA VAL A 66 13.20 -3.90 -2.93
C VAL A 66 14.06 -4.56 -4.02
N ALA A 67 13.56 -5.63 -4.63
CA ALA A 67 14.28 -6.31 -5.70
C ALA A 67 14.47 -5.41 -6.92
N LEU A 68 13.51 -4.54 -7.24
CA LEU A 68 13.61 -3.62 -8.37
C LEU A 68 14.65 -2.53 -8.16
N PHE A 69 14.92 -2.16 -6.92
CA PHE A 69 15.78 -1.03 -6.58
C PHE A 69 17.03 -1.41 -5.80
N SER A 70 17.33 -2.69 -5.70
CA SER A 70 18.57 -3.14 -5.04
C SER A 70 19.67 -3.49 -6.02
#